data_ec9522273f27cd1413b21eedbf3aeb2c
#
_entry.id   ec9522273f27cd1413b21eedbf3aeb2c
#
_cell.length_a   1.000
_cell.length_b   1.000
_cell.length_c   1.000
_cell.angle_alpha   90.00
_cell.angle_beta   90.00
_cell.angle_gamma   90.00
#
_symmetry.space_group_name_H-M   'P 1'
#
loop_
_entity.id
_entity.type
_entity.pdbx_description
1 polymer ?
#
loop_
_entity_poly.entity_id
_entity_poly.type
_entity_poly.pdbx_seq_one_letter_code
_entity_poly.pdbx_strand_id
1 'polypeptide(L)'
;PAASTLIAGGEAGRALWAQTLNRGALSTAGQLLGLAQRMLDLSVDYVAQRKQFGKPIGSFQAVKHHLADVATKIEFAKPVLYRAAYALAHGEAGADARVSHAKLACGEAAWLGARQGIQVHGAMGYTWEVDLQMFMKRAWALDAAWGDRGFHKARVADAILADGAALGPGHTFEE
;
A
#
# COMPACT_ATOMS: atom_id res chain seq x y z
N PRO A 1 15.75 -14.84 28.23
CA PRO A 1 14.32 -15.08 28.49
C PRO A 1 14.16 -16.46 29.11
N ALA A 2 13.27 -16.58 30.09
CA ALA A 2 12.98 -17.89 30.71
C ALA A 2 12.32 -18.80 29.65
N ALA A 3 12.59 -20.10 29.69
CA ALA A 3 12.04 -21.09 28.76
C ALA A 3 10.50 -21.03 28.68
N SER A 4 9.84 -20.56 29.75
CA SER A 4 8.39 -20.34 29.84
C SER A 4 7.85 -19.21 28.93
N THR A 5 8.71 -18.38 28.32
CA THR A 5 8.31 -17.30 27.40
C THR A 5 8.45 -17.69 25.92
N LEU A 6 8.94 -18.89 25.62
CA LEU A 6 9.06 -19.39 24.26
C LEU A 6 7.70 -19.95 23.79
N ILE A 7 7.09 -19.29 22.79
CA ILE A 7 5.79 -19.70 22.23
C ILE A 7 5.99 -20.90 21.28
N ALA A 8 6.99 -20.85 20.40
CA ALA A 8 7.34 -21.91 19.49
C ALA A 8 8.83 -21.81 19.12
N GLY A 9 9.50 -22.94 18.90
CA GLY A 9 10.91 -23.01 18.49
C GLY A 9 11.11 -23.83 17.22
N GLY A 10 12.32 -23.85 16.71
CA GLY A 10 12.68 -24.65 15.54
C GLY A 10 11.83 -24.31 14.30
N GLU A 11 11.37 -25.34 13.60
CA GLU A 11 10.57 -25.20 12.36
C GLU A 11 9.19 -24.60 12.65
N ALA A 12 8.51 -25.03 13.71
CA ALA A 12 7.23 -24.47 14.13
C ALA A 12 7.32 -22.97 14.43
N GLY A 13 8.40 -22.52 15.05
CA GLY A 13 8.66 -21.09 15.28
C GLY A 13 8.85 -20.31 13.99
N ARG A 14 9.58 -20.86 13.02
CA ARG A 14 9.74 -20.22 11.69
C ARG A 14 8.43 -20.12 10.93
N ALA A 15 7.62 -21.18 10.96
CA ALA A 15 6.30 -21.19 10.31
C ALA A 15 5.35 -20.15 10.96
N LEU A 16 5.31 -20.09 12.29
CA LEU A 16 4.52 -19.09 13.01
C LEU A 16 4.97 -17.65 12.68
N TRP A 17 6.27 -17.42 12.61
CA TRP A 17 6.81 -16.11 12.23
C TRP A 17 6.42 -15.71 10.81
N ALA A 18 6.53 -16.62 9.83
CA ALA A 18 6.14 -16.36 8.45
C ALA A 18 4.65 -16.02 8.32
N GLN A 19 3.77 -16.75 9.03
CA GLN A 19 2.34 -16.44 9.08
C GLN A 19 2.07 -15.07 9.72
N THR A 20 2.74 -14.75 10.82
CA THR A 20 2.59 -13.47 11.52
C THR A 20 3.02 -12.31 10.62
N LEU A 21 4.15 -12.45 9.93
CA LEU A 21 4.65 -11.45 8.99
C LEU A 21 3.67 -11.21 7.84
N ASN A 22 3.12 -12.27 7.25
CA ASN A 22 2.15 -12.14 6.16
C ASN A 22 0.86 -11.45 6.62
N ARG A 23 0.33 -11.80 7.79
CA ARG A 23 -0.87 -11.14 8.36
C ARG A 23 -0.61 -9.68 8.69
N GLY A 24 0.55 -9.37 9.27
CA GLY A 24 0.96 -8.00 9.55
C GLY A 24 1.14 -7.17 8.28
N ALA A 25 1.80 -7.72 7.25
CA ALA A 25 2.00 -7.06 5.97
C ALA A 25 0.67 -6.81 5.23
N LEU A 26 -0.24 -7.79 5.22
CA LEU A 26 -1.57 -7.62 4.61
C LEU A 26 -2.41 -6.57 5.34
N SER A 27 -2.43 -6.60 6.68
CA SER A 27 -3.13 -5.59 7.48
C SER A 27 -2.60 -4.18 7.21
N THR A 28 -1.27 -4.03 7.14
CA THR A 28 -0.64 -2.75 6.79
C THR A 28 -0.93 -2.32 5.37
N ALA A 29 -0.99 -3.24 4.41
CA ALA A 29 -1.36 -2.94 3.03
C ALA A 29 -2.78 -2.35 2.95
N GLY A 30 -3.74 -2.94 3.68
CA GLY A 30 -5.11 -2.41 3.77
C GLY A 30 -5.16 -1.01 4.38
N GLN A 31 -4.40 -0.78 5.47
CA GLN A 31 -4.30 0.56 6.07
C GLN A 31 -3.69 1.57 5.10
N LEU A 32 -2.62 1.21 4.38
CA LEU A 32 -1.98 2.07 3.39
C LEU A 32 -2.94 2.47 2.27
N LEU A 33 -3.75 1.53 1.77
CA LEU A 33 -4.77 1.82 0.76
C LEU A 33 -5.82 2.80 1.28
N GLY A 34 -6.31 2.61 2.51
CA GLY A 34 -7.24 3.52 3.16
C GLY A 34 -6.66 4.93 3.37
N LEU A 35 -5.38 5.02 3.75
CA LEU A 35 -4.68 6.29 3.88
C LEU A 35 -4.53 6.99 2.53
N ALA A 36 -4.19 6.25 1.45
CA ALA A 36 -4.13 6.79 0.10
C ALA A 36 -5.46 7.40 -0.33
N GLN A 37 -6.56 6.67 -0.11
CA GLN A 37 -7.91 7.16 -0.41
C GLN A 37 -8.23 8.42 0.39
N ARG A 38 -7.95 8.44 1.70
CA ARG A 38 -8.24 9.61 2.53
C ARG A 38 -7.43 10.84 2.12
N MET A 39 -6.16 10.67 1.77
CA MET A 39 -5.32 11.78 1.27
C MET A 39 -5.83 12.31 -0.07
N LEU A 40 -6.33 11.43 -0.95
CA LEU A 40 -6.97 11.83 -2.19
C LEU A 40 -8.25 12.65 -1.93
N ASP A 41 -9.14 12.17 -1.06
CA ASP A 41 -10.41 12.83 -0.74
C ASP A 41 -10.17 14.24 -0.18
N LEU A 42 -9.26 14.37 0.81
CA LEU A 42 -8.86 15.66 1.37
C LEU A 42 -8.31 16.63 0.30
N SER A 43 -7.52 16.09 -0.62
CA SER A 43 -6.92 16.89 -1.69
C SER A 43 -7.97 17.34 -2.72
N VAL A 44 -8.92 16.48 -3.07
CA VAL A 44 -10.04 16.83 -3.96
C VAL A 44 -10.91 17.93 -3.34
N ASP A 45 -11.27 17.78 -2.07
CA ASP A 45 -12.06 18.79 -1.34
C ASP A 45 -11.33 20.14 -1.27
N TYR A 46 -10.03 20.12 -0.99
CA TYR A 46 -9.22 21.33 -0.93
C TYR A 46 -9.15 22.06 -2.27
N VAL A 47 -8.83 21.35 -3.36
CA VAL A 47 -8.68 21.99 -4.68
C VAL A 47 -9.99 22.46 -5.27
N ALA A 48 -11.14 21.88 -4.85
CA ALA A 48 -12.46 22.33 -5.22
C ALA A 48 -12.84 23.69 -4.57
N GLN A 49 -12.33 23.95 -3.37
CA GLN A 49 -12.66 25.14 -2.58
C GLN A 49 -11.61 26.26 -2.74
N ARG A 50 -10.32 25.91 -2.81
CA ARG A 50 -9.24 26.88 -2.90
C ARG A 50 -9.26 27.59 -4.25
N LYS A 51 -9.34 28.92 -4.22
CA LYS A 51 -9.34 29.77 -5.43
C LYS A 51 -7.98 30.47 -5.61
N GLN A 52 -7.51 30.47 -6.84
CA GLN A 52 -6.40 31.27 -7.34
C GLN A 52 -6.68 31.66 -8.78
N PHE A 53 -6.19 32.81 -9.22
CA PHE A 53 -6.42 33.34 -10.59
C PHE A 53 -7.93 33.40 -10.94
N GLY A 54 -8.77 33.79 -9.98
CA GLY A 54 -10.19 33.98 -10.15
C GLY A 54 -11.06 32.71 -10.20
N LYS A 55 -10.50 31.50 -10.03
CA LYS A 55 -11.25 30.23 -10.10
C LYS A 55 -10.68 29.17 -9.16
N PRO A 56 -11.47 28.08 -8.85
CA PRO A 56 -10.97 26.96 -8.07
C PRO A 56 -9.71 26.33 -8.71
N ILE A 57 -8.71 26.01 -7.90
CA ILE A 57 -7.45 25.45 -8.44
C ILE A 57 -7.64 24.06 -9.05
N GLY A 58 -8.64 23.30 -8.62
CA GLY A 58 -9.04 22.03 -9.24
C GLY A 58 -9.57 22.16 -10.68
N SER A 59 -9.81 23.38 -11.19
CA SER A 59 -10.15 23.60 -12.60
C SER A 59 -8.94 23.54 -13.55
N PHE A 60 -7.71 23.63 -13.02
CA PHE A 60 -6.49 23.55 -13.83
C PHE A 60 -6.13 22.09 -14.12
N GLN A 61 -5.80 21.78 -15.39
CA GLN A 61 -5.48 20.40 -15.80
C GLN A 61 -4.28 19.82 -15.04
N ALA A 62 -3.22 20.60 -14.79
CA ALA A 62 -2.07 20.13 -14.02
C ALA A 62 -2.45 19.61 -12.65
N VAL A 63 -3.36 20.28 -11.95
CA VAL A 63 -3.87 19.83 -10.63
C VAL A 63 -4.71 18.56 -10.78
N LYS A 64 -5.57 18.49 -11.80
CA LYS A 64 -6.39 17.29 -12.06
C LYS A 64 -5.53 16.06 -12.35
N HIS A 65 -4.46 16.20 -13.14
CA HIS A 65 -3.58 15.09 -13.49
C HIS A 65 -2.91 14.49 -12.23
N HIS A 66 -2.41 15.34 -11.32
CA HIS A 66 -1.84 14.86 -10.04
C HIS A 66 -2.82 13.97 -9.27
N LEU A 67 -4.07 14.39 -9.16
CA LEU A 67 -5.07 13.63 -8.40
C LEU A 67 -5.60 12.41 -9.18
N ALA A 68 -5.69 12.49 -10.50
CA ALA A 68 -6.04 11.36 -11.36
C ALA A 68 -5.01 10.22 -11.29
N ASP A 69 -3.72 10.56 -11.25
CA ASP A 69 -2.65 9.58 -11.09
C ASP A 69 -2.77 8.82 -9.75
N VAL A 70 -3.10 9.54 -8.67
CA VAL A 70 -3.35 8.92 -7.35
C VAL A 70 -4.57 8.01 -7.40
N ALA A 71 -5.68 8.49 -7.96
CA ALA A 71 -6.91 7.69 -8.10
C ALA A 71 -6.66 6.40 -8.89
N THR A 72 -5.94 6.50 -9.99
CA THR A 72 -5.57 5.34 -10.82
C THR A 72 -4.76 4.31 -10.02
N LYS A 73 -3.75 4.75 -9.27
CA LYS A 73 -2.94 3.85 -8.42
C LYS A 73 -3.79 3.17 -7.34
N ILE A 74 -4.73 3.87 -6.73
CA ILE A 74 -5.65 3.31 -5.74
C ILE A 74 -6.52 2.22 -6.38
N GLU A 75 -7.13 2.51 -7.53
CA GLU A 75 -8.00 1.54 -8.21
C GLU A 75 -7.26 0.27 -8.63
N PHE A 76 -6.02 0.38 -9.11
CA PHE A 76 -5.21 -0.80 -9.42
C PHE A 76 -4.72 -1.57 -8.18
N ALA A 77 -4.51 -0.89 -7.04
CA ALA A 77 -4.09 -1.56 -5.81
C ALA A 77 -5.23 -2.36 -5.13
N LYS A 78 -6.49 -1.96 -5.31
CA LYS A 78 -7.66 -2.63 -4.71
C LYS A 78 -7.74 -4.13 -5.05
N PRO A 79 -7.78 -4.55 -6.32
CA PRO A 79 -7.88 -5.97 -6.67
C PRO A 79 -6.65 -6.77 -6.21
N VAL A 80 -5.46 -6.16 -6.23
CA VAL A 80 -4.24 -6.81 -5.73
C VAL A 80 -4.33 -7.10 -4.24
N LEU A 81 -4.84 -6.15 -3.44
CA LEU A 81 -5.07 -6.34 -2.01
C LEU A 81 -6.10 -7.43 -1.75
N TYR A 82 -7.25 -7.40 -2.45
CA TYR A 82 -8.31 -8.38 -2.26
C TYR A 82 -7.87 -9.79 -2.67
N ARG A 83 -7.12 -9.92 -3.76
CA ARG A 83 -6.54 -11.19 -4.19
C ARG A 83 -5.56 -11.77 -3.16
N ALA A 84 -4.73 -10.92 -2.57
CA ALA A 84 -3.80 -11.32 -1.52
C ALA A 84 -4.54 -11.75 -0.24
N ALA A 85 -5.60 -11.03 0.14
CA ALA A 85 -6.43 -11.37 1.30
C ALA A 85 -7.12 -12.72 1.11
N TYR A 86 -7.68 -12.97 -0.07
CA TYR A 86 -8.29 -14.24 -0.43
C TYR A 86 -7.26 -15.39 -0.34
N ALA A 87 -6.11 -15.25 -0.98
CA ALA A 87 -5.05 -16.25 -0.98
C ALA A 87 -4.58 -16.61 0.43
N LEU A 88 -4.38 -15.59 1.27
CA LEU A 88 -3.95 -15.82 2.65
C LEU A 88 -5.04 -16.50 3.49
N ALA A 89 -6.30 -16.13 3.29
CA ALA A 89 -7.44 -16.73 4.02
C ALA A 89 -7.65 -18.19 3.68
N HIS A 90 -7.39 -18.60 2.42
CA HIS A 90 -7.59 -19.98 1.93
C HIS A 90 -6.31 -20.81 1.95
N GLY A 91 -5.18 -20.26 2.43
CA GLY A 91 -3.92 -21.00 2.51
C GLY A 91 -3.35 -21.40 1.15
N GLU A 92 -3.61 -20.59 0.11
CA GLU A 92 -3.12 -20.88 -1.23
C GLU A 92 -1.59 -20.87 -1.33
N ALA A 93 -1.04 -21.72 -2.18
CA ALA A 93 0.37 -21.66 -2.54
C ALA A 93 0.73 -20.29 -3.12
N GLY A 94 1.88 -19.73 -2.72
CA GLY A 94 2.31 -18.40 -3.16
C GLY A 94 1.54 -17.22 -2.53
N ALA A 95 0.73 -17.44 -1.48
CA ALA A 95 0.05 -16.37 -0.75
C ALA A 95 1.02 -15.30 -0.22
N ASP A 96 2.22 -15.70 0.15
CA ASP A 96 3.27 -14.79 0.64
C ASP A 96 3.79 -13.81 -0.44
N ALA A 97 3.94 -14.28 -1.68
CA ALA A 97 4.28 -13.40 -2.81
C ALA A 97 3.12 -12.43 -3.13
N ARG A 98 1.88 -12.92 -3.10
CA ARG A 98 0.68 -12.07 -3.29
C ARG A 98 0.54 -11.02 -2.20
N VAL A 99 0.79 -11.37 -0.94
CA VAL A 99 0.81 -10.41 0.19
C VAL A 99 1.92 -9.37 -0.02
N SER A 100 3.09 -9.79 -0.46
CA SER A 100 4.19 -8.87 -0.77
C SER A 100 3.85 -7.92 -1.91
N HIS A 101 3.23 -8.41 -2.97
CA HIS A 101 2.74 -7.58 -4.09
C HIS A 101 1.69 -6.55 -3.60
N ALA A 102 0.74 -6.98 -2.75
CA ALA A 102 -0.26 -6.08 -2.18
C ALA A 102 0.37 -4.98 -1.32
N LYS A 103 1.37 -5.34 -0.49
CA LYS A 103 2.10 -4.37 0.34
C LYS A 103 2.83 -3.33 -0.51
N LEU A 104 3.44 -3.75 -1.63
CA LEU A 104 4.10 -2.86 -2.59
C LEU A 104 3.09 -1.93 -3.29
N ALA A 105 2.02 -2.49 -3.85
CA ALA A 105 1.03 -1.71 -4.60
C ALA A 105 0.32 -0.67 -3.72
N CYS A 106 -0.11 -1.07 -2.51
CA CYS A 106 -0.76 -0.16 -1.57
C CYS A 106 0.22 0.88 -1.00
N GLY A 107 1.48 0.50 -0.76
CA GLY A 107 2.54 1.42 -0.34
C GLY A 107 2.84 2.47 -1.41
N GLU A 108 2.90 2.09 -2.69
CA GLU A 108 3.07 3.04 -3.80
C GLU A 108 1.89 4.02 -3.92
N ALA A 109 0.65 3.52 -3.81
CA ALA A 109 -0.53 4.36 -3.83
C ALA A 109 -0.52 5.39 -2.69
N ALA A 110 -0.19 4.96 -1.46
CA ALA A 110 -0.11 5.84 -0.30
C ALA A 110 1.02 6.87 -0.43
N TRP A 111 2.17 6.46 -0.93
CA TRP A 111 3.30 7.36 -1.15
C TRP A 111 3.01 8.41 -2.21
N LEU A 112 2.38 8.02 -3.33
CA LEU A 112 1.95 8.93 -4.38
C LEU A 112 0.88 9.89 -3.85
N GLY A 113 -0.12 9.37 -3.11
CA GLY A 113 -1.16 10.17 -2.46
C GLY A 113 -0.58 11.23 -1.53
N ALA A 114 0.42 10.88 -0.73
CA ALA A 114 1.11 11.81 0.16
C ALA A 114 1.82 12.92 -0.63
N ARG A 115 2.62 12.56 -1.65
CA ARG A 115 3.37 13.53 -2.45
C ARG A 115 2.47 14.48 -3.23
N GLN A 116 1.50 13.92 -3.93
CA GLN A 116 0.59 14.72 -4.74
C GLN A 116 -0.36 15.56 -3.88
N GLY A 117 -0.77 15.00 -2.73
CA GLY A 117 -1.53 15.76 -1.74
C GLY A 117 -0.78 17.01 -1.27
N ILE A 118 0.48 16.87 -0.85
CA ILE A 118 1.32 18.03 -0.47
C ILE A 118 1.45 19.01 -1.65
N GLN A 119 1.73 18.50 -2.84
CA GLN A 119 1.91 19.33 -4.04
C GLN A 119 0.70 20.22 -4.31
N VAL A 120 -0.51 19.66 -4.27
CA VAL A 120 -1.73 20.43 -4.57
C VAL A 120 -2.18 21.35 -3.45
N HIS A 121 -1.79 21.08 -2.20
CA HIS A 121 -2.01 21.96 -1.06
C HIS A 121 -0.99 23.13 -1.01
N GLY A 122 0.16 22.98 -1.67
CA GLY A 122 1.26 23.95 -1.59
C GLY A 122 1.80 24.10 -0.17
N ALA A 123 2.10 25.31 0.26
CA ALA A 123 2.63 25.58 1.60
C ALA A 123 1.72 25.03 2.72
N MET A 124 0.41 25.03 2.56
CA MET A 124 -0.54 24.49 3.53
C MET A 124 -0.33 23.00 3.81
N GLY A 125 0.15 22.22 2.83
CA GLY A 125 0.41 20.80 2.99
C GLY A 125 1.49 20.46 4.03
N TYR A 126 2.33 21.41 4.41
CA TYR A 126 3.38 21.24 5.44
C TYR A 126 2.97 21.75 6.82
N THR A 127 1.83 22.41 6.94
CA THR A 127 1.40 23.03 8.19
C THR A 127 0.57 22.09 9.04
N TRP A 128 0.43 22.41 10.33
CA TRP A 128 -0.42 21.68 11.26
C TRP A 128 -1.90 22.02 11.10
N GLU A 129 -2.24 22.98 10.26
CA GLU A 129 -3.60 23.45 10.00
C GLU A 129 -4.37 22.47 9.11
N VAL A 130 -3.67 21.60 8.38
CA VAL A 130 -4.26 20.59 7.50
C VAL A 130 -3.90 19.19 7.96
N ASP A 131 -4.89 18.32 8.12
CA ASP A 131 -4.74 16.95 8.61
C ASP A 131 -3.91 16.05 7.67
N LEU A 132 -3.68 16.48 6.44
CA LEU A 132 -2.93 15.72 5.42
C LEU A 132 -1.59 15.18 5.94
N GLN A 133 -0.85 16.00 6.69
CA GLN A 133 0.46 15.64 7.24
C GLN A 133 0.40 14.45 8.21
N MET A 134 -0.71 14.24 8.93
CA MET A 134 -0.89 13.11 9.83
C MET A 134 -1.03 11.79 9.04
N PHE A 135 -1.84 11.81 8.00
CA PHE A 135 -2.03 10.65 7.12
C PHE A 135 -0.75 10.28 6.37
N MET A 136 -0.02 11.29 5.89
CA MET A 136 1.28 11.12 5.23
C MET A 136 2.32 10.45 6.15
N LYS A 137 2.50 10.98 7.36
CA LYS A 137 3.46 10.43 8.35
C LYS A 137 3.09 9.00 8.73
N ARG A 138 1.79 8.73 8.90
CA ARG A 138 1.31 7.37 9.19
C ARG A 138 1.59 6.42 8.03
N ALA A 139 1.36 6.86 6.79
CA ALA A 139 1.65 6.04 5.61
C ALA A 139 3.14 5.68 5.52
N TRP A 140 4.03 6.63 5.75
CA TRP A 140 5.47 6.37 5.74
C TRP A 140 5.92 5.39 6.82
N ALA A 141 5.38 5.51 8.03
CA ALA A 141 5.67 4.57 9.11
C ALA A 141 5.18 3.15 8.78
N LEU A 142 3.99 3.02 8.21
CA LEU A 142 3.42 1.74 7.83
C LEU A 142 4.12 1.10 6.61
N ASP A 143 4.66 1.92 5.70
CA ASP A 143 5.40 1.41 4.52
C ASP A 143 6.66 0.63 4.93
N ALA A 144 7.30 1.01 6.05
CA ALA A 144 8.45 0.29 6.61
C ALA A 144 8.06 -0.88 7.52
N ALA A 145 6.83 -0.93 8.05
CA ALA A 145 6.40 -1.97 8.98
C ALA A 145 6.13 -3.31 8.29
N TRP A 146 6.44 -4.43 8.97
CA TRP A 146 6.25 -5.80 8.49
C TRP A 146 6.99 -6.14 7.18
N GLY A 147 8.16 -5.60 7.00
CA GLY A 147 8.99 -5.67 5.81
C GLY A 147 8.94 -4.37 5.00
N ASP A 148 10.10 -3.91 4.60
CA ASP A 148 10.25 -2.74 3.74
C ASP A 148 10.04 -3.10 2.26
N ARG A 149 10.15 -2.11 1.39
CA ARG A 149 10.01 -2.31 -0.06
C ARG A 149 11.06 -3.26 -0.64
N GLY A 150 12.29 -3.23 -0.13
CA GLY A 150 13.37 -4.13 -0.57
C GLY A 150 13.02 -5.58 -0.28
N PHE A 151 12.61 -5.86 0.95
CA PHE A 151 12.16 -7.18 1.37
C PHE A 151 11.00 -7.72 0.53
N HIS A 152 9.95 -6.93 0.33
CA HIS A 152 8.78 -7.38 -0.44
C HIS A 152 9.09 -7.53 -1.93
N LYS A 153 9.94 -6.67 -2.52
CA LYS A 153 10.42 -6.84 -3.91
C LYS A 153 11.20 -8.12 -4.10
N ALA A 154 12.10 -8.46 -3.17
CA ALA A 154 12.85 -9.70 -3.22
C ALA A 154 11.92 -10.92 -3.22
N ARG A 155 10.94 -10.98 -2.30
CA ARG A 155 9.96 -12.08 -2.25
C ARG A 155 9.13 -12.23 -3.52
N VAL A 156 8.72 -11.13 -4.14
CA VAL A 156 8.02 -11.17 -5.43
C VAL A 156 8.96 -11.64 -6.54
N ALA A 157 10.19 -11.11 -6.58
CA ALA A 157 11.19 -11.51 -7.57
C ALA A 157 11.52 -13.01 -7.47
N ASP A 158 11.75 -13.52 -6.27
CA ASP A 158 12.02 -14.94 -6.04
C ASP A 158 10.87 -15.82 -6.56
N ALA A 159 9.62 -15.40 -6.39
CA ALA A 159 8.46 -16.15 -6.87
C ALA A 159 8.30 -16.13 -8.39
N ILE A 160 8.58 -14.99 -9.05
CA ILE A 160 8.39 -14.86 -10.50
C ILE A 160 9.61 -15.33 -11.31
N LEU A 161 10.79 -15.40 -10.69
CA LEU A 161 12.03 -15.86 -11.32
C LEU A 161 12.37 -17.33 -10.99
N ALA A 162 11.53 -17.99 -10.19
CA ALA A 162 11.69 -19.40 -9.89
C ALA A 162 11.57 -20.27 -11.17
N ASP A 163 12.38 -21.33 -11.24
CA ASP A 163 12.29 -22.29 -12.33
C ASP A 163 10.88 -22.90 -12.41
N GLY A 164 10.24 -22.83 -13.56
CA GLY A 164 8.88 -23.33 -13.77
C GLY A 164 7.77 -22.44 -13.22
N ALA A 165 8.08 -21.17 -12.87
CA ALA A 165 7.04 -20.24 -12.43
C ALA A 165 5.93 -20.09 -13.49
N ALA A 166 4.68 -20.33 -13.09
CA ALA A 166 3.51 -20.17 -13.93
C ALA A 166 3.19 -18.68 -14.11
N LEU A 167 3.66 -18.09 -15.21
CA LEU A 167 3.50 -16.69 -15.52
C LEU A 167 2.59 -16.47 -16.73
N GLY A 168 1.88 -15.36 -16.71
CA GLY A 168 1.02 -14.94 -17.81
C GLY A 168 -0.46 -15.19 -17.60
N PRO A 169 -1.30 -14.69 -18.52
CA PRO A 169 -2.77 -14.72 -18.37
C PRO A 169 -3.35 -16.14 -18.37
N GLY A 170 -2.68 -17.12 -18.99
CA GLY A 170 -3.12 -18.52 -18.99
C GLY A 170 -3.12 -19.17 -17.60
N HIS A 171 -2.35 -18.64 -16.65
CA HIS A 171 -2.24 -19.17 -15.29
C HIS A 171 -2.97 -18.31 -14.23
N THR A 172 -3.75 -17.33 -14.65
CA THR A 172 -4.41 -16.41 -13.72
C THR A 172 -5.55 -17.07 -12.96
N PHE A 173 -6.20 -18.08 -13.55
CA PHE A 173 -7.40 -18.75 -13.05
C PHE A 173 -7.25 -20.28 -12.95
N GLU A 174 -6.03 -20.79 -13.01
CA GLU A 174 -5.78 -22.20 -12.71
C GLU A 174 -5.90 -22.42 -11.20
N GLU A 175 -6.79 -23.33 -10.79
CA GLU A 175 -7.01 -23.78 -9.41
C GLU A 175 -5.92 -24.75 -8.94
#